data_7b6055ded7e890bf24b2746246bcc057
#
_entry.id   7b6055ded7e890bf24b2746246bcc057
#
_cell.length_a   1.000
_cell.length_b   1.000
_cell.length_c   1.000
_cell.angle_alpha   90.00
_cell.angle_beta   90.00
_cell.angle_gamma   90.00
#
_symmetry.space_group_name_H-M   'P 1'
#
loop_
_entity.id
_entity.type
_entity.pdbx_description
1 polymer ?
#
loop_
_entity_poly.entity_id
_entity_poly.type
_entity_poly.pdbx_seq_one_letter_code
_entity_poly.pdbx_strand_id
1 'polypeptide(L)'
;MSKRKWWQPPRRFDDRQTGRKISWLELFFDLVYVACIGQITSHIATHMDGEDIGKAILFFVFIYWAWINGTQYYELHGNDTIRTRWLVFIQMLAIGAVAISVPAAFRGNSFPFTVSFLVIQGVIIYLYASISLYDRSHLRLSSPFLLCYGAAFVLLIISLFCPHPAVLPLHLLAIMINLSAPVLSGRDRKSVV
;
A
#
# COMPACT_ATOMS: atom_id res chain seq x y z
N MET A 1 -27.68 4.75 -22.21
CA MET A 1 -27.21 4.99 -20.81
C MET A 1 -27.02 3.65 -20.11
N SER A 2 -25.79 3.14 -20.02
CA SER A 2 -25.49 1.88 -19.33
C SER A 2 -25.76 2.06 -17.84
N LYS A 3 -26.61 1.21 -17.26
CA LYS A 3 -26.86 1.16 -15.81
C LYS A 3 -25.52 0.92 -15.11
N ARG A 4 -24.96 1.93 -14.42
CA ARG A 4 -23.78 1.79 -13.57
C ARG A 4 -24.10 0.68 -12.54
N LYS A 5 -23.56 -0.52 -12.73
CA LYS A 5 -23.73 -1.58 -11.76
C LYS A 5 -22.99 -1.15 -10.49
N TRP A 6 -23.69 -1.17 -9.36
CA TRP A 6 -23.15 -0.83 -8.04
C TRP A 6 -21.85 -1.60 -7.73
N TRP A 7 -21.78 -2.81 -8.21
CA TRP A 7 -20.65 -3.71 -8.00
C TRP A 7 -20.29 -4.42 -9.31
N GLN A 8 -19.02 -4.32 -9.71
CA GLN A 8 -18.44 -5.07 -10.83
C GLN A 8 -17.17 -5.77 -10.33
N PRO A 9 -16.88 -6.98 -10.80
CA PRO A 9 -15.62 -7.66 -10.50
C PRO A 9 -14.44 -6.86 -11.05
N PRO A 10 -13.21 -7.08 -10.52
CA PRO A 10 -11.99 -6.51 -11.07
C PRO A 10 -11.88 -6.80 -12.56
N ARG A 11 -11.31 -5.88 -13.35
CA ARG A 11 -11.07 -6.12 -14.77
C ARG A 11 -10.06 -7.23 -14.98
N ARG A 12 -10.24 -7.97 -16.08
CA ARG A 12 -9.22 -8.89 -16.55
C ARG A 12 -8.09 -8.12 -17.23
N PHE A 13 -6.88 -8.66 -17.18
CA PHE A 13 -5.67 -8.04 -17.72
C PHE A 13 -5.77 -7.73 -19.22
N ASP A 14 -6.55 -8.51 -19.97
CA ASP A 14 -6.75 -8.37 -21.44
C ASP A 14 -7.67 -7.21 -21.84
N ASP A 15 -8.46 -6.64 -20.90
CA ASP A 15 -9.41 -5.55 -21.16
C ASP A 15 -8.74 -4.15 -21.08
N ARG A 16 -7.60 -3.95 -21.73
CA ARG A 16 -6.94 -2.64 -21.77
C ARG A 16 -7.75 -1.65 -22.60
N GLN A 17 -8.25 -0.60 -21.96
CA GLN A 17 -8.86 0.53 -22.69
C GLN A 17 -7.75 1.46 -23.21
N THR A 18 -7.58 1.50 -24.53
CA THR A 18 -6.87 2.58 -25.23
C THR A 18 -7.68 3.86 -25.08
N GLY A 19 -7.14 4.87 -24.37
CA GLY A 19 -7.78 6.18 -24.22
C GLY A 19 -8.47 6.46 -22.87
N ARG A 20 -8.10 5.77 -21.78
CA ARG A 20 -8.60 6.07 -20.43
C ARG A 20 -8.21 7.50 -20.02
N LYS A 21 -9.20 8.32 -19.69
CA LYS A 21 -8.97 9.64 -19.09
C LYS A 21 -8.62 9.46 -17.62
N ILE A 22 -7.57 10.14 -17.17
CA ILE A 22 -7.19 10.21 -15.76
C ILE A 22 -8.36 10.81 -14.97
N SER A 23 -8.76 10.13 -13.89
CA SER A 23 -9.84 10.59 -13.03
C SER A 23 -9.33 11.66 -12.07
N TRP A 24 -10.16 12.65 -11.73
CA TRP A 24 -9.88 13.61 -10.65
C TRP A 24 -9.53 12.92 -9.33
N LEU A 25 -10.12 11.76 -9.05
CA LEU A 25 -9.85 10.97 -7.87
C LEU A 25 -8.41 10.43 -7.85
N GLU A 26 -7.88 10.01 -9.01
CA GLU A 26 -6.49 9.55 -9.14
C GLU A 26 -5.50 10.69 -8.90
N LEU A 27 -5.75 11.87 -9.48
CA LEU A 27 -4.92 13.05 -9.23
C LEU A 27 -4.94 13.45 -7.74
N PHE A 28 -6.10 13.38 -7.11
CA PHE A 28 -6.22 13.71 -5.69
C PHE A 28 -5.52 12.66 -4.80
N PHE A 29 -5.60 11.38 -5.17
CA PHE A 29 -4.86 10.29 -4.52
C PHE A 29 -3.35 10.57 -4.51
N ASP A 30 -2.76 10.91 -5.65
CA ASP A 30 -1.34 11.24 -5.76
C ASP A 30 -0.97 12.45 -4.91
N LEU A 31 -1.80 13.49 -4.88
CA LEU A 31 -1.55 14.69 -4.08
C LEU A 31 -1.50 14.41 -2.57
N VAL A 32 -2.34 13.50 -2.06
CA VAL A 32 -2.32 13.13 -0.64
C VAL A 32 -1.01 12.39 -0.29
N TYR A 33 -0.47 11.55 -1.19
CA TYR A 33 0.84 10.92 -0.98
C TYR A 33 1.98 11.93 -0.99
N VAL A 34 1.95 12.90 -1.91
CA VAL A 34 2.94 13.99 -1.94
C VAL A 34 2.90 14.80 -0.65
N ALA A 35 1.72 15.13 -0.14
CA ALA A 35 1.56 15.83 1.13
C ALA A 35 2.12 15.02 2.32
N CYS A 36 1.93 13.69 2.31
CA CYS A 36 2.50 12.80 3.32
C CYS A 36 4.03 12.78 3.29
N ILE A 37 4.64 12.69 2.11
CA ILE A 37 6.09 12.78 1.93
C ILE A 37 6.61 14.15 2.38
N GLY A 38 5.85 15.22 2.13
CA GLY A 38 6.16 16.57 2.59
C GLY A 38 6.32 16.67 4.12
N GLN A 39 5.56 15.90 4.90
CA GLN A 39 5.71 15.85 6.37
C GLN A 39 7.08 15.25 6.78
N ILE A 40 7.53 14.19 6.10
CA ILE A 40 8.86 13.60 6.34
C ILE A 40 9.95 14.62 6.01
N THR A 41 9.87 15.25 4.85
CA THR A 41 10.84 16.24 4.39
C THR A 41 10.91 17.44 5.34
N SER A 42 9.76 17.93 5.81
CA SER A 42 9.68 19.03 6.79
C SER A 42 10.35 18.68 8.11
N HIS A 43 10.21 17.43 8.58
CA HIS A 43 10.86 16.98 9.81
C HIS A 43 12.39 16.93 9.65
N ILE A 44 12.88 16.33 8.57
CA ILE A 44 14.33 16.24 8.29
C ILE A 44 14.95 17.61 8.06
N ALA A 45 14.24 18.56 7.49
CA ALA A 45 14.75 19.92 7.31
C ALA A 45 15.10 20.63 8.63
N THR A 46 14.50 20.19 9.74
CA THR A 46 14.71 20.77 11.09
C THR A 46 15.54 19.88 12.01
N HIS A 47 15.63 18.56 11.74
CA HIS A 47 16.31 17.57 12.56
C HIS A 47 17.14 16.66 11.64
N MET A 48 18.46 16.93 11.54
CA MET A 48 19.38 16.18 10.67
C MET A 48 20.24 15.17 11.42
N ASP A 49 19.67 14.43 12.35
CA ASP A 49 20.38 13.38 13.05
C ASP A 49 20.38 12.08 12.22
N GLY A 50 21.43 11.26 12.37
CA GLY A 50 21.56 10.00 11.60
C GLY A 50 20.43 9.01 11.88
N GLU A 51 19.89 9.01 13.10
CA GLU A 51 18.73 8.17 13.49
C GLU A 51 17.45 8.65 12.77
N ASP A 52 17.21 9.94 12.71
CA ASP A 52 16.06 10.54 12.05
C ASP A 52 16.11 10.33 10.53
N ILE A 53 17.29 10.40 9.92
CA ILE A 53 17.49 10.07 8.51
C ILE A 53 17.11 8.59 8.25
N GLY A 54 17.54 7.67 9.12
CA GLY A 54 17.18 6.25 9.00
C GLY A 54 15.67 6.01 9.10
N LYS A 55 14.99 6.66 10.06
CA LYS A 55 13.53 6.62 10.19
C LYS A 55 12.82 7.23 8.98
N ALA A 56 13.33 8.35 8.46
CA ALA A 56 12.77 9.01 7.29
C ALA A 56 12.81 8.11 6.06
N ILE A 57 13.94 7.44 5.80
CA ILE A 57 14.08 6.46 4.72
C ILE A 57 13.06 5.33 4.90
N LEU A 58 12.95 4.79 6.10
CA LEU A 58 12.00 3.72 6.39
C LEU A 58 10.55 4.15 6.13
N PHE A 59 10.11 5.28 6.65
CA PHE A 59 8.75 5.80 6.45
C PHE A 59 8.50 6.14 4.98
N PHE A 60 9.47 6.73 4.29
CA PHE A 60 9.38 6.99 2.85
C PHE A 60 9.15 5.70 2.06
N VAL A 61 9.91 4.64 2.35
CA VAL A 61 9.77 3.35 1.67
C VAL A 61 8.40 2.74 1.92
N PHE A 62 7.84 2.82 3.13
CA PHE A 62 6.48 2.39 3.44
C PHE A 62 5.43 3.13 2.62
N ILE A 63 5.52 4.46 2.58
CA ILE A 63 4.59 5.32 1.85
C ILE A 63 4.70 5.08 0.35
N TYR A 64 5.92 5.02 -0.17
CA TYR A 64 6.18 4.76 -1.59
C TYR A 64 5.69 3.37 -2.02
N TRP A 65 5.94 2.35 -1.20
CA TRP A 65 5.43 1.00 -1.44
C TRP A 65 3.89 0.97 -1.51
N ALA A 66 3.22 1.65 -0.59
CA ALA A 66 1.76 1.74 -0.57
C ALA A 66 1.22 2.44 -1.83
N TRP A 67 1.88 3.53 -2.23
CA TRP A 67 1.54 4.28 -3.43
C TRP A 67 1.67 3.43 -4.70
N ILE A 68 2.81 2.79 -4.91
CA ILE A 68 3.06 2.00 -6.12
C ILE A 68 2.09 0.82 -6.25
N ASN A 69 1.78 0.13 -5.13
CA ASN A 69 0.83 -0.99 -5.13
C ASN A 69 -0.61 -0.54 -5.41
N GLY A 70 -1.03 0.58 -4.82
CA GLY A 70 -2.33 1.17 -5.09
C GLY A 70 -2.47 1.59 -6.56
N THR A 71 -1.51 2.34 -7.07
CA THR A 71 -1.49 2.83 -8.46
C THR A 71 -1.49 1.67 -9.45
N GLN A 72 -0.62 0.67 -9.29
CA GLN A 72 -0.58 -0.51 -10.16
C GLN A 72 -1.91 -1.27 -10.16
N TYR A 73 -2.54 -1.45 -8.99
CA TYR A 73 -3.83 -2.10 -8.94
C TYR A 73 -4.89 -1.32 -9.72
N TYR A 74 -4.99 -0.01 -9.52
CA TYR A 74 -6.01 0.81 -10.17
C TYR A 74 -5.78 0.95 -11.68
N GLU A 75 -4.53 0.94 -12.14
CA GLU A 75 -4.20 0.93 -13.56
C GLU A 75 -4.60 -0.38 -14.25
N LEU A 76 -4.29 -1.52 -13.64
CA LEU A 76 -4.49 -2.83 -14.24
C LEU A 76 -5.92 -3.37 -14.07
N HIS A 77 -6.52 -3.16 -12.92
CA HIS A 77 -7.77 -3.81 -12.50
C HIS A 77 -8.87 -2.83 -12.07
N GLY A 78 -8.57 -1.52 -12.05
CA GLY A 78 -9.51 -0.50 -11.62
C GLY A 78 -10.73 -0.40 -12.55
N ASN A 79 -11.92 -0.48 -11.94
CA ASN A 79 -13.21 -0.21 -12.60
C ASN A 79 -13.76 1.11 -12.06
N ASP A 80 -14.49 1.86 -12.88
CA ASP A 80 -15.19 3.07 -12.45
C ASP A 80 -16.49 2.73 -11.69
N THR A 81 -16.35 1.93 -10.63
CA THR A 81 -17.44 1.50 -9.75
C THR A 81 -17.42 2.25 -8.43
N ILE A 82 -18.56 2.33 -7.77
CA ILE A 82 -18.66 2.96 -6.45
C ILE A 82 -17.74 2.27 -5.44
N ARG A 83 -17.64 0.93 -5.51
CA ARG A 83 -16.71 0.16 -4.67
C ARG A 83 -15.26 0.63 -4.80
N THR A 84 -14.74 0.76 -6.02
CA THR A 84 -13.37 1.21 -6.27
C THR A 84 -13.15 2.63 -5.72
N ARG A 85 -14.10 3.53 -5.93
CA ARG A 85 -14.03 4.91 -5.41
C ARG A 85 -13.98 4.95 -3.88
N TRP A 86 -14.77 4.13 -3.19
CA TRP A 86 -14.73 4.02 -1.73
C TRP A 86 -13.41 3.48 -1.22
N LEU A 87 -12.82 2.47 -1.87
CA LEU A 87 -11.52 1.92 -1.49
C LEU A 87 -10.39 2.94 -1.66
N VAL A 88 -10.39 3.69 -2.78
CA VAL A 88 -9.47 4.81 -2.98
C VAL A 88 -9.65 5.86 -1.88
N PHE A 89 -10.89 6.22 -1.55
CA PHE A 89 -11.18 7.21 -0.52
C PHE A 89 -10.70 6.76 0.86
N ILE A 90 -10.91 5.48 1.22
CA ILE A 90 -10.39 4.92 2.48
C ILE A 90 -8.84 4.98 2.50
N GLN A 91 -8.17 4.65 1.40
CA GLN A 91 -6.72 4.77 1.32
C GLN A 91 -6.26 6.23 1.47
N MET A 92 -6.95 7.18 0.87
CA MET A 92 -6.63 8.62 1.01
C MET A 92 -6.78 9.09 2.46
N LEU A 93 -7.84 8.68 3.16
CA LEU A 93 -8.01 8.97 4.58
C LEU A 93 -6.91 8.34 5.44
N ALA A 94 -6.55 7.09 5.15
CA ALA A 94 -5.53 6.37 5.87
C ALA A 94 -4.13 6.98 5.65
N ILE A 95 -3.77 7.38 4.43
CA ILE A 95 -2.49 8.05 4.17
C ILE A 95 -2.45 9.46 4.78
N GLY A 96 -3.59 10.15 4.82
CA GLY A 96 -3.72 11.41 5.57
C GLY A 96 -3.47 11.22 7.07
N ALA A 97 -4.00 10.14 7.65
CA ALA A 97 -3.72 9.77 9.04
C ALA A 97 -2.25 9.39 9.27
N VAL A 98 -1.60 8.69 8.30
CA VAL A 98 -0.15 8.46 8.30
C VAL A 98 0.59 9.81 8.33
N ALA A 99 0.23 10.76 7.47
CA ALA A 99 0.88 12.07 7.42
C ALA A 99 0.82 12.81 8.76
N ILE A 100 -0.34 12.80 9.43
CA ILE A 100 -0.52 13.42 10.76
C ILE A 100 0.30 12.68 11.83
N SER A 101 0.51 11.37 11.69
CA SER A 101 1.24 10.54 12.67
C SER A 101 2.75 10.59 12.53
N VAL A 102 3.29 11.06 11.39
CA VAL A 102 4.73 11.12 11.12
C VAL A 102 5.51 11.82 12.25
N PRO A 103 5.13 13.04 12.73
CA PRO A 103 5.89 13.71 13.79
C PRO A 103 5.90 12.92 15.11
N ALA A 104 4.84 12.19 15.42
CA ALA A 104 4.77 11.34 16.61
C ALA A 104 5.67 10.10 16.46
N ALA A 105 5.71 9.51 15.27
CA ALA A 105 6.55 8.35 14.96
C ALA A 105 8.05 8.68 15.07
N PHE A 106 8.48 9.86 14.64
CA PHE A 106 9.86 10.33 14.84
C PHE A 106 10.22 10.45 16.33
N ARG A 107 9.29 10.93 17.16
CA ARG A 107 9.47 11.03 18.63
C ARG A 107 9.37 9.68 19.37
N GLY A 108 9.24 8.57 18.62
CA GLY A 108 9.20 7.23 19.18
C GLY A 108 7.79 6.66 19.39
N ASN A 109 6.72 7.43 19.20
CA ASN A 109 5.36 6.92 19.22
C ASN A 109 4.91 6.46 17.83
N SER A 110 5.29 5.26 17.43
CA SER A 110 4.95 4.68 16.13
C SER A 110 3.54 4.08 16.07
N PHE A 111 2.80 4.01 17.18
CA PHE A 111 1.48 3.38 17.24
C PHE A 111 0.48 3.98 16.24
N PRO A 112 0.26 5.33 16.16
CA PRO A 112 -0.68 5.90 15.20
C PRO A 112 -0.27 5.65 13.75
N PHE A 113 1.04 5.72 13.45
CA PHE A 113 1.60 5.41 12.13
C PHE A 113 1.28 3.97 11.74
N THR A 114 1.57 3.00 12.62
CA THR A 114 1.37 1.58 12.36
C THR A 114 -0.11 1.25 12.14
N VAL A 115 -1.01 1.78 12.97
CA VAL A 115 -2.46 1.57 12.82
C VAL A 115 -2.97 2.13 11.48
N SER A 116 -2.56 3.34 11.13
CA SER A 116 -2.96 3.97 9.86
C SER A 116 -2.43 3.18 8.66
N PHE A 117 -1.19 2.70 8.74
CA PHE A 117 -0.57 1.90 7.70
C PHE A 117 -1.23 0.51 7.56
N LEU A 118 -1.64 -0.12 8.67
CA LEU A 118 -2.41 -1.36 8.65
C LEU A 118 -3.71 -1.24 7.87
N VAL A 119 -4.40 -0.10 7.95
CA VAL A 119 -5.60 0.14 7.14
C VAL A 119 -5.26 0.14 5.65
N ILE A 120 -4.18 0.82 5.25
CA ILE A 120 -3.73 0.85 3.85
C ILE A 120 -3.38 -0.56 3.37
N GLN A 121 -2.57 -1.28 4.14
CA GLN A 121 -2.14 -2.64 3.80
C GLN A 121 -3.32 -3.61 3.76
N GLY A 122 -4.29 -3.48 4.67
CA GLY A 122 -5.53 -4.26 4.66
C GLY A 122 -6.34 -4.04 3.39
N VAL A 123 -6.47 -2.79 2.93
CA VAL A 123 -7.12 -2.47 1.65
C VAL A 123 -6.36 -3.10 0.48
N ILE A 124 -5.02 -3.02 0.46
CA ILE A 124 -4.20 -3.63 -0.61
C ILE A 124 -4.39 -5.15 -0.62
N ILE A 125 -4.33 -5.82 0.54
CA ILE A 125 -4.59 -7.27 0.65
C ILE A 125 -5.98 -7.61 0.11
N TYR A 126 -7.00 -6.86 0.50
CA TYR A 126 -8.37 -7.07 0.02
C TYR A 126 -8.47 -6.90 -1.51
N LEU A 127 -7.78 -5.92 -2.09
CA LEU A 127 -7.74 -5.69 -3.53
C LEU A 127 -7.13 -6.89 -4.26
N TYR A 128 -5.95 -7.37 -3.83
CA TYR A 128 -5.29 -8.53 -4.44
C TYR A 128 -6.06 -9.84 -4.20
N ALA A 129 -6.65 -10.03 -3.01
CA ALA A 129 -7.52 -11.17 -2.73
C ALA A 129 -8.76 -11.19 -3.64
N SER A 130 -9.34 -10.02 -3.92
CA SER A 130 -10.50 -9.94 -4.81
C SER A 130 -10.18 -10.35 -6.25
N ILE A 131 -8.97 -10.08 -6.77
CA ILE A 131 -8.53 -10.59 -8.09
C ILE A 131 -8.46 -12.11 -8.06
N SER A 132 -7.81 -12.67 -7.04
CA SER A 132 -7.63 -14.13 -6.90
C SER A 132 -8.95 -14.90 -6.84
N LEU A 133 -10.00 -14.30 -6.27
CA LEU A 133 -11.32 -14.91 -6.18
C LEU A 133 -12.08 -14.90 -7.51
N TYR A 134 -11.85 -13.87 -8.35
CA TYR A 134 -12.58 -13.72 -9.63
C TYR A 134 -11.86 -14.36 -10.82
N ASP A 135 -10.55 -14.48 -10.77
CA ASP A 135 -9.75 -15.06 -11.84
C ASP A 135 -8.78 -16.11 -11.30
N ARG A 136 -9.22 -17.38 -11.36
CA ARG A 136 -8.42 -18.52 -10.89
C ARG A 136 -7.15 -18.75 -11.72
N SER A 137 -7.08 -18.25 -12.94
CA SER A 137 -5.87 -18.33 -13.77
C SER A 137 -4.74 -17.47 -13.20
N HIS A 138 -5.08 -16.39 -12.46
CA HIS A 138 -4.14 -15.49 -11.79
C HIS A 138 -3.80 -15.90 -10.35
N LEU A 139 -4.40 -16.96 -9.81
CA LEU A 139 -4.11 -17.44 -8.44
C LEU A 139 -2.62 -17.71 -8.20
N ARG A 140 -1.93 -18.33 -9.17
CA ARG A 140 -0.49 -18.60 -9.06
C ARG A 140 0.36 -17.34 -9.04
N LEU A 141 -0.07 -16.28 -9.72
CA LEU A 141 0.63 -15.00 -9.76
C LEU A 141 0.34 -14.12 -8.52
N SER A 142 -0.88 -14.21 -7.98
CA SER A 142 -1.31 -13.41 -6.83
C SER A 142 -0.95 -14.05 -5.48
N SER A 143 -0.73 -15.36 -5.44
CA SER A 143 -0.43 -16.11 -4.21
C SER A 143 0.82 -15.60 -3.48
N PRO A 144 1.99 -15.37 -4.13
CA PRO A 144 3.17 -14.83 -3.44
C PRO A 144 2.92 -13.43 -2.85
N PHE A 145 2.16 -12.60 -3.56
CA PHE A 145 1.79 -11.26 -3.08
C PHE A 145 0.93 -11.35 -1.81
N LEU A 146 -0.11 -12.18 -1.82
CA LEU A 146 -0.99 -12.35 -0.67
C LEU A 146 -0.27 -12.92 0.55
N LEU A 147 0.66 -13.87 0.34
CA LEU A 147 1.46 -14.45 1.43
C LEU A 147 2.41 -13.39 2.03
N CYS A 148 3.17 -12.66 1.20
CA CYS A 148 4.08 -11.64 1.68
C CYS A 148 3.35 -10.49 2.38
N TYR A 149 2.27 -10.00 1.77
CA TYR A 149 1.50 -8.89 2.34
C TYR A 149 0.77 -9.31 3.62
N GLY A 150 0.27 -10.54 3.69
CA GLY A 150 -0.34 -11.12 4.89
C GLY A 150 0.69 -11.31 6.01
N ALA A 151 1.87 -11.84 5.71
CA ALA A 151 2.95 -11.99 6.69
C ALA A 151 3.42 -10.63 7.24
N ALA A 152 3.64 -9.64 6.38
CA ALA A 152 4.00 -8.29 6.78
C ALA A 152 2.89 -7.63 7.61
N PHE A 153 1.61 -7.85 7.27
CA PHE A 153 0.47 -7.37 8.04
C PHE A 153 0.46 -7.93 9.47
N VAL A 154 0.70 -9.22 9.62
CA VAL A 154 0.81 -9.88 10.94
C VAL A 154 1.98 -9.30 11.75
N LEU A 155 3.15 -9.09 11.13
CA LEU A 155 4.29 -8.47 11.80
C LEU A 155 3.99 -7.05 12.28
N LEU A 156 3.27 -6.26 11.48
CA LEU A 156 2.84 -4.92 11.90
C LEU A 156 1.83 -4.97 13.06
N ILE A 157 0.92 -5.95 13.08
CA ILE A 157 0.04 -6.15 14.24
C ILE A 157 0.86 -6.52 15.48
N ILE A 158 1.81 -7.43 15.37
CA ILE A 158 2.70 -7.82 16.48
C ILE A 158 3.45 -6.59 17.00
N SER A 159 3.92 -5.72 16.12
CA SER A 159 4.66 -4.51 16.52
C SER A 159 3.86 -3.55 17.39
N LEU A 160 2.51 -3.58 17.35
CA LEU A 160 1.67 -2.76 18.22
C LEU A 160 1.73 -3.16 19.69
N PHE A 161 2.09 -4.41 19.96
CA PHE A 161 2.16 -4.98 21.32
C PHE A 161 3.59 -5.10 21.84
N CYS A 162 4.59 -4.79 21.00
CA CYS A 162 5.99 -4.90 21.36
C CYS A 162 6.51 -3.62 22.06
N PRO A 163 7.55 -3.74 22.93
CA PRO A 163 8.21 -2.59 23.51
C PRO A 163 8.94 -1.77 22.41
N HIS A 164 9.08 -0.47 22.68
CA HIS A 164 9.62 0.51 21.74
C HIS A 164 10.87 0.07 20.93
N PRO A 165 11.93 -0.55 21.53
CA PRO A 165 13.12 -0.91 20.77
C PRO A 165 12.88 -2.01 19.72
N ALA A 166 11.84 -2.84 19.88
CA ALA A 166 11.51 -3.91 18.94
C ALA A 166 10.67 -3.43 17.75
N VAL A 167 10.04 -2.26 17.83
CA VAL A 167 9.12 -1.77 16.79
C VAL A 167 9.84 -1.49 15.49
N LEU A 168 10.98 -0.79 15.54
CA LEU A 168 11.75 -0.42 14.34
C LEU A 168 12.25 -1.66 13.56
N PRO A 169 12.91 -2.67 14.18
CA PRO A 169 13.30 -3.88 13.47
C PRO A 169 12.11 -4.68 12.91
N LEU A 170 10.97 -4.70 13.59
CA LEU A 170 9.76 -5.34 13.07
C LEU A 170 9.21 -4.61 11.83
N HIS A 171 9.22 -3.29 11.82
CA HIS A 171 8.86 -2.49 10.65
C HIS A 171 9.83 -2.74 9.49
N LEU A 172 11.15 -2.77 9.74
CA LEU A 172 12.15 -3.10 8.71
C LEU A 172 11.89 -4.49 8.12
N LEU A 173 11.63 -5.49 8.96
CA LEU A 173 11.32 -6.84 8.49
C LEU A 173 10.03 -6.86 7.66
N ALA A 174 8.98 -6.19 8.12
CA ALA A 174 7.70 -6.12 7.40
C ALA A 174 7.87 -5.51 6.01
N ILE A 175 8.61 -4.39 5.86
CA ILE A 175 8.81 -3.76 4.56
C ILE A 175 9.69 -4.61 3.65
N MET A 176 10.72 -5.29 4.18
CA MET A 176 11.55 -6.22 3.40
C MET A 176 10.73 -7.38 2.84
N ILE A 177 9.81 -7.95 3.62
CA ILE A 177 8.89 -8.98 3.15
C ILE A 177 7.96 -8.41 2.07
N ASN A 178 7.40 -7.22 2.27
CA ASN A 178 6.56 -6.56 1.26
C ASN A 178 7.32 -6.36 -0.07
N LEU A 179 8.57 -5.91 -0.03
CA LEU A 179 9.41 -5.70 -1.20
C LEU A 179 9.86 -7.00 -1.89
N SER A 180 9.87 -8.13 -1.18
CA SER A 180 10.23 -9.43 -1.75
C SER A 180 9.13 -10.04 -2.63
N ALA A 181 7.87 -9.60 -2.49
CA ALA A 181 6.73 -10.17 -3.20
C ALA A 181 6.88 -10.19 -4.75
N PRO A 182 7.32 -9.09 -5.44
CA PRO A 182 7.50 -9.11 -6.88
C PRO A 182 8.63 -10.05 -7.33
N VAL A 183 9.69 -10.20 -6.52
CA VAL A 183 10.83 -11.08 -6.82
C VAL A 183 10.41 -12.55 -6.79
N LEU A 184 9.62 -12.93 -5.79
CA LEU A 184 9.07 -14.29 -5.65
C LEU A 184 8.10 -14.62 -6.79
N SER A 185 7.22 -13.68 -7.15
CA SER A 185 6.31 -13.85 -8.29
C SER A 185 7.05 -14.00 -9.63
N GLY A 186 8.18 -13.31 -9.82
CA GLY A 186 9.00 -13.42 -11.02
C GLY A 186 9.74 -14.75 -11.15
N ARG A 187 10.08 -15.42 -10.04
CA ARG A 187 10.70 -16.74 -10.02
C ARG A 187 9.75 -17.86 -10.48
N ASP A 188 8.51 -17.80 -10.05
CA ASP A 188 7.50 -18.80 -10.46
C ASP A 188 7.19 -18.76 -11.96
N ARG A 189 7.34 -17.60 -12.62
CA ARG A 189 7.20 -17.51 -14.09
C ARG A 189 8.29 -18.28 -14.84
N LYS A 190 9.51 -18.34 -14.31
CA LYS A 190 10.66 -19.02 -14.99
C LYS A 190 10.64 -20.53 -14.80
N SER A 191 9.90 -21.06 -13.83
CA SER A 191 9.81 -22.51 -13.57
C SER A 191 8.70 -23.21 -14.40
N VAL A 192 7.95 -22.46 -15.22
CA VAL A 192 6.82 -22.96 -16.02
C VAL A 192 7.09 -22.89 -17.53
N VAL A 193 8.27 -22.41 -17.94
CA VAL A 193 8.80 -22.44 -19.32
C VAL A 193 9.88 -23.52 -19.41
#